data_bef4d4d7f4922805c50b51ecde775f22
#
_entry.id   bef4d4d7f4922805c50b51ecde775f22
#
_cell.length_a   1.000
_cell.length_b   1.000
_cell.length_c   1.000
_cell.angle_alpha   90.00
_cell.angle_beta   90.00
_cell.angle_gamma   90.00
#
_symmetry.space_group_name_H-M   'P 1'
#
loop_
_entity.id
_entity.type
_entity.pdbx_description
1 polymer ?
#
loop_
_entity_poly.entity_id
_entity_poly.type
_entity_poly.pdbx_seq_one_letter_code
_entity_poly.pdbx_strand_id
1 'polypeptide(L)'
;MKNFESNVQYIKYLVNKEVANRFFSGTLVNDPFLKRDIAEAIIPGPKAMFRCCIYKERHIIEDRVHLVLEPTKDDRIINVLDSACDECPLDRFVVSDSCRGCLGHKCQEVCPRGAISIVNHRAYINQELCIECGRCKAVCPFGAISEVMRPCMRSCAVGAVKMDENRKAVIDHDKCISCGACVHQCPFGAIVDKSFVMNVLNLLRNSFNNTTYHVYAVVSPAVASQFDGVKVGQVFAGIKE
;
A
#
# COMPACT_ATOMS: atom_id res chain seq x y z
N MET A 1 11.90 6.80 14.19
CA MET A 1 10.57 6.79 13.55
C MET A 1 9.91 8.17 13.42
N LYS A 2 10.37 9.20 14.12
CA LYS A 2 9.74 10.56 14.09
C LYS A 2 9.81 11.32 12.75
N ASN A 3 10.57 10.83 11.77
CA ASN A 3 10.86 11.57 10.52
C ASN A 3 10.11 11.04 9.29
N PHE A 4 9.19 10.08 9.46
CA PHE A 4 8.38 9.52 8.38
C PHE A 4 6.90 9.68 8.69
N GLU A 5 6.10 10.08 7.71
CA GLU A 5 4.64 10.22 7.86
C GLU A 5 3.95 8.90 8.20
N SER A 6 4.51 7.77 7.74
CA SER A 6 3.94 6.45 7.98
C SER A 6 5.00 5.36 8.05
N ASN A 7 4.64 4.25 8.71
CA ASN A 7 5.46 3.04 8.71
C ASN A 7 5.67 2.46 7.31
N VAL A 8 4.74 2.69 6.37
CA VAL A 8 4.86 2.26 4.98
C VAL A 8 6.02 2.98 4.30
N GLN A 9 6.13 4.30 4.48
CA GLN A 9 7.27 5.08 3.96
C GLN A 9 8.58 4.67 4.64
N TYR A 10 8.56 4.40 5.93
CA TYR A 10 9.74 3.94 6.65
C TYR A 10 10.24 2.58 6.12
N ILE A 11 9.36 1.61 5.87
CA ILE A 11 9.72 0.33 5.26
C ILE A 11 10.30 0.53 3.85
N LYS A 12 9.68 1.39 3.04
CA LYS A 12 10.19 1.73 1.70
C LYS A 12 11.61 2.30 1.77
N TYR A 13 11.86 3.19 2.73
CA TYR A 13 13.20 3.73 2.98
C TYR A 13 14.19 2.64 3.38
N LEU A 14 13.83 1.74 4.30
CA LEU A 14 14.73 0.64 4.74
C LEU A 14 15.11 -0.27 3.58
N VAL A 15 14.15 -0.65 2.73
CA VAL A 15 14.40 -1.46 1.54
C VAL A 15 15.35 -0.76 0.58
N ASN A 16 15.07 0.49 0.23
CA ASN A 16 15.92 1.26 -0.69
C ASN A 16 17.33 1.46 -0.13
N LYS A 17 17.45 1.75 1.17
CA LYS A 17 18.73 1.94 1.87
C LYS A 17 19.57 0.65 1.84
N GLU A 18 18.96 -0.50 2.18
CA GLU A 18 19.69 -1.76 2.22
C GLU A 18 20.14 -2.21 0.83
N VAL A 19 19.29 -2.03 -0.19
CA VAL A 19 19.66 -2.28 -1.58
C VAL A 19 20.81 -1.38 -2.03
N ALA A 20 20.75 -0.08 -1.71
CA ALA A 20 21.83 0.86 -2.05
C ALA A 20 23.14 0.51 -1.33
N ASN A 21 23.10 0.17 -0.05
CA ASN A 21 24.28 -0.25 0.72
C ASN A 21 24.95 -1.46 0.07
N ARG A 22 24.18 -2.48 -0.29
CA ARG A 22 24.70 -3.68 -0.94
C ARG A 22 25.23 -3.41 -2.35
N PHE A 23 24.60 -2.49 -3.06
CA PHE A 23 25.06 -2.09 -4.39
C PHE A 23 26.45 -1.45 -4.33
N PHE A 24 26.66 -0.48 -3.44
CA PHE A 24 27.95 0.21 -3.32
C PHE A 24 29.04 -0.62 -2.65
N SER A 25 28.68 -1.54 -1.74
CA SER A 25 29.64 -2.49 -1.15
C SER A 25 30.01 -3.65 -2.08
N GLY A 26 29.39 -3.74 -3.26
CA GLY A 26 29.61 -4.84 -4.21
C GLY A 26 29.05 -6.20 -3.78
N THR A 27 28.21 -6.21 -2.74
CA THR A 27 27.59 -7.44 -2.21
C THR A 27 26.22 -7.72 -2.81
N LEU A 28 25.76 -6.91 -3.75
CA LEU A 28 24.54 -7.16 -4.52
C LEU A 28 24.84 -8.21 -5.62
N VAL A 29 25.02 -9.45 -5.19
CA VAL A 29 25.31 -10.58 -6.09
C VAL A 29 23.99 -11.21 -6.54
N ASN A 30 23.95 -11.78 -7.75
CA ASN A 30 22.79 -12.51 -8.24
C ASN A 30 22.69 -13.89 -7.54
N ASP A 31 22.26 -13.86 -6.27
CA ASP A 31 22.08 -15.02 -5.40
C ASP A 31 20.58 -15.28 -5.23
N PRO A 32 20.10 -16.53 -5.34
CA PRO A 32 18.71 -16.89 -5.07
C PRO A 32 18.21 -16.47 -3.68
N PHE A 33 19.09 -16.37 -2.70
CA PHE A 33 18.77 -15.99 -1.32
C PHE A 33 18.87 -14.48 -1.05
N LEU A 34 19.37 -13.69 -1.99
CA LEU A 34 19.60 -12.24 -1.81
C LEU A 34 18.39 -11.50 -1.24
N LYS A 35 17.19 -11.77 -1.76
CA LYS A 35 15.95 -11.10 -1.32
C LYS A 35 15.63 -11.42 0.13
N ARG A 36 15.82 -12.68 0.52
CA ARG A 36 15.65 -13.16 1.89
C ARG A 36 16.67 -12.53 2.83
N ASP A 37 17.95 -12.50 2.44
CA ASP A 37 19.02 -11.93 3.26
C ASP A 37 18.82 -10.43 3.50
N ILE A 38 18.30 -9.71 2.51
CA ILE A 38 17.89 -8.30 2.66
C ILE A 38 16.71 -8.19 3.63
N ALA A 39 15.71 -9.05 3.50
CA ALA A 39 14.55 -9.03 4.39
C ALA A 39 14.95 -9.35 5.85
N GLU A 40 15.86 -10.29 6.06
CA GLU A 40 16.39 -10.64 7.38
C GLU A 40 17.28 -9.53 7.96
N ALA A 41 18.05 -8.83 7.16
CA ALA A 41 18.82 -7.67 7.59
C ALA A 41 17.92 -6.50 8.04
N ILE A 42 16.79 -6.29 7.35
CA ILE A 42 15.81 -5.25 7.70
C ILE A 42 15.01 -5.65 8.95
N ILE A 43 14.62 -6.93 9.05
CA ILE A 43 13.84 -7.49 10.17
C ILE A 43 14.58 -8.68 10.75
N PRO A 44 15.57 -8.46 11.61
CA PRO A 44 16.40 -9.54 12.15
C PRO A 44 15.64 -10.49 13.08
N GLY A 45 14.52 -10.06 13.67
CA GLY A 45 13.70 -10.86 14.55
C GLY A 45 14.12 -10.77 16.02
N PRO A 46 13.57 -11.62 16.90
CA PRO A 46 12.59 -12.70 16.61
C PRO A 46 11.14 -12.22 16.43
N LYS A 47 10.87 -10.93 16.62
CA LYS A 47 9.52 -10.33 16.53
C LYS A 47 9.38 -9.53 15.24
N ALA A 48 8.17 -9.56 14.67
CA ALA A 48 7.77 -8.66 13.60
C ALA A 48 7.82 -7.20 14.08
N MET A 49 8.04 -6.25 13.16
CA MET A 49 8.08 -4.82 13.46
C MET A 49 6.68 -4.19 13.43
N PHE A 50 5.86 -4.56 12.47
CA PHE A 50 4.57 -3.90 12.20
C PHE A 50 3.41 -4.87 11.98
N ARG A 51 3.68 -6.16 11.75
CA ARG A 51 2.67 -7.19 11.46
C ARG A 51 2.62 -8.26 12.54
N CYS A 52 1.60 -9.09 12.49
CA CYS A 52 1.40 -10.17 13.47
C CYS A 52 2.44 -11.30 13.36
N CYS A 53 3.04 -11.49 12.18
CA CYS A 53 3.93 -12.61 11.91
C CYS A 53 5.19 -12.15 11.18
N ILE A 54 6.37 -12.49 11.72
CA ILE A 54 7.68 -12.15 11.15
C ILE A 54 7.89 -12.78 9.77
N TYR A 55 7.42 -14.01 9.56
CA TYR A 55 7.59 -14.71 8.27
C TYR A 55 6.79 -14.01 7.16
N LYS A 56 5.56 -13.63 7.45
CA LYS A 56 4.74 -12.85 6.51
C LYS A 56 5.35 -11.48 6.24
N GLU A 57 5.85 -10.82 7.27
CA GLU A 57 6.47 -9.50 7.12
C GLU A 57 7.73 -9.57 6.27
N ARG A 58 8.62 -10.55 6.50
CA ARG A 58 9.81 -10.79 5.67
C ARG A 58 9.42 -11.11 4.23
N HIS A 59 8.44 -11.98 4.01
CA HIS A 59 7.97 -12.30 2.65
C HIS A 59 7.48 -11.05 1.90
N ILE A 60 6.74 -10.16 2.55
CA ILE A 60 6.33 -8.88 1.95
C ILE A 60 7.55 -7.99 1.65
N ILE A 61 8.58 -8.00 2.49
CA ILE A 61 9.83 -7.29 2.23
C ILE A 61 10.56 -7.90 1.03
N GLU A 62 10.63 -9.22 0.91
CA GLU A 62 11.21 -9.92 -0.25
C GLU A 62 10.52 -9.49 -1.56
N ASP A 63 9.19 -9.41 -1.57
CA ASP A 63 8.43 -8.92 -2.73
C ASP A 63 8.75 -7.45 -3.06
N ARG A 64 8.92 -6.60 -2.02
CA ARG A 64 9.35 -5.20 -2.22
C ARG A 64 10.76 -5.10 -2.79
N VAL A 65 11.69 -5.91 -2.27
CA VAL A 65 13.06 -6.00 -2.77
C VAL A 65 13.05 -6.46 -4.23
N HIS A 66 12.21 -7.45 -4.56
CA HIS A 66 12.05 -7.90 -5.94
C HIS A 66 11.65 -6.75 -6.88
N LEU A 67 10.66 -5.94 -6.50
CA LEU A 67 10.23 -4.78 -7.31
C LEU A 67 11.29 -3.67 -7.43
N VAL A 68 12.20 -3.57 -6.47
CA VAL A 68 13.33 -2.63 -6.54
C VAL A 68 14.42 -3.15 -7.47
N LEU A 69 14.77 -4.45 -7.38
CA LEU A 69 15.84 -5.06 -8.16
C LEU A 69 15.42 -5.32 -9.61
N GLU A 70 14.20 -5.77 -9.81
CA GLU A 70 13.63 -6.18 -11.09
C GLU A 70 12.33 -5.39 -11.35
N PRO A 71 12.41 -4.09 -11.62
CA PRO A 71 11.21 -3.31 -11.89
C PRO A 71 10.51 -3.84 -13.13
N THR A 72 9.19 -3.87 -13.10
CA THR A 72 8.35 -4.32 -14.22
C THR A 72 8.79 -3.65 -15.52
N LYS A 73 8.99 -4.44 -16.57
CA LYS A 73 9.48 -3.96 -17.88
C LYS A 73 8.46 -3.11 -18.64
N ASP A 74 7.21 -3.18 -18.22
CA ASP A 74 6.11 -2.40 -18.80
C ASP A 74 6.06 -0.96 -18.24
N ASP A 75 5.26 -0.11 -18.87
CA ASP A 75 5.09 1.30 -18.50
C ASP A 75 4.18 1.49 -17.27
N ARG A 76 3.84 0.42 -16.57
CA ARG A 76 2.99 0.48 -15.39
C ARG A 76 3.71 1.13 -14.22
N ILE A 77 3.22 2.28 -13.81
CA ILE A 77 3.81 3.03 -12.69
C ILE A 77 3.28 2.52 -11.34
N ILE A 78 2.01 2.11 -11.29
CA ILE A 78 1.36 1.64 -10.05
C ILE A 78 1.20 0.13 -10.09
N ASN A 79 1.67 -0.54 -9.05
CA ASN A 79 1.62 -1.99 -8.91
C ASN A 79 0.97 -2.39 -7.58
N VAL A 80 0.52 -3.63 -7.49
CA VAL A 80 -0.05 -4.20 -6.27
C VAL A 80 0.83 -5.35 -5.81
N LEU A 81 1.15 -5.38 -4.51
CA LEU A 81 1.76 -6.50 -3.82
C LEU A 81 0.65 -7.38 -3.25
N ASP A 82 0.41 -8.51 -3.86
CA ASP A 82 -0.66 -9.44 -3.44
C ASP A 82 -0.45 -9.97 -2.03
N SER A 83 0.80 -10.21 -1.63
CA SER A 83 1.18 -10.65 -0.29
C SER A 83 0.80 -9.66 0.81
N ALA A 84 0.73 -8.37 0.48
CA ALA A 84 0.38 -7.29 1.41
C ALA A 84 -1.09 -6.85 1.32
N CYS A 85 -1.84 -7.27 0.28
CA CYS A 85 -3.22 -6.85 0.02
C CYS A 85 -4.24 -7.83 0.61
N ASP A 86 -4.21 -8.08 1.91
CA ASP A 86 -5.02 -9.12 2.56
C ASP A 86 -5.71 -8.71 3.86
N GLU A 87 -5.36 -7.58 4.47
CA GLU A 87 -5.88 -7.18 5.78
C GLU A 87 -6.99 -6.11 5.71
N CYS A 88 -7.38 -5.67 4.51
CA CYS A 88 -8.50 -4.76 4.35
C CYS A 88 -9.84 -5.49 4.62
N PRO A 89 -10.84 -4.77 5.16
CA PRO A 89 -12.19 -5.31 5.26
C PRO A 89 -12.68 -5.83 3.91
N LEU A 90 -13.22 -7.04 3.92
CA LEU A 90 -13.75 -7.69 2.72
C LEU A 90 -15.18 -7.22 2.42
N ASP A 91 -15.93 -6.96 3.49
CA ASP A 91 -17.36 -6.65 3.43
C ASP A 91 -17.56 -5.15 3.21
N ARG A 92 -18.36 -4.80 2.21
CA ARG A 92 -18.66 -3.41 1.91
C ARG A 92 -19.66 -2.82 2.90
N PHE A 93 -20.66 -3.59 3.31
CA PHE A 93 -21.64 -3.16 4.28
C PHE A 93 -21.53 -3.99 5.56
N VAL A 94 -21.36 -3.31 6.68
CA VAL A 94 -21.24 -3.92 8.01
C VAL A 94 -22.23 -3.31 8.98
N VAL A 95 -22.74 -4.12 9.90
CA VAL A 95 -23.63 -3.66 10.96
C VAL A 95 -22.80 -3.27 12.18
N SER A 96 -22.86 -2.00 12.57
CA SER A 96 -22.18 -1.46 13.76
C SER A 96 -22.95 -1.75 15.05
N ASP A 97 -22.33 -1.47 16.19
CA ASP A 97 -22.95 -1.62 17.51
C ASP A 97 -24.11 -0.64 17.78
N SER A 98 -24.30 0.35 16.89
CA SER A 98 -25.47 1.23 16.90
C SER A 98 -26.78 0.53 16.53
N CYS A 99 -26.72 -0.74 16.06
CA CYS A 99 -27.93 -1.50 15.75
C CYS A 99 -28.72 -1.82 17.01
N ARG A 100 -30.02 -1.48 16.99
CA ARG A 100 -30.96 -1.67 18.11
C ARG A 100 -31.90 -2.86 17.93
N GLY A 101 -31.72 -3.66 16.88
CA GLY A 101 -32.66 -4.75 16.61
C GLY A 101 -34.12 -4.29 16.55
N CYS A 102 -34.35 -3.14 15.88
CA CYS A 102 -35.66 -2.47 15.89
C CYS A 102 -36.77 -3.39 15.33
N LEU A 103 -37.98 -3.30 15.86
CA LEU A 103 -39.13 -4.13 15.50
C LEU A 103 -39.54 -4.00 14.01
N GLY A 104 -39.27 -2.83 13.41
CA GLY A 104 -39.68 -2.58 12.02
C GLY A 104 -38.82 -3.26 10.97
N HIS A 105 -37.68 -3.84 11.31
CA HIS A 105 -36.76 -4.63 10.45
C HIS A 105 -36.62 -4.13 8.99
N LYS A 106 -36.74 -2.81 8.73
CA LYS A 106 -36.74 -2.22 7.37
C LYS A 106 -35.52 -2.63 6.54
N CYS A 107 -34.36 -2.84 7.18
CA CYS A 107 -33.16 -3.29 6.50
C CYS A 107 -33.31 -4.71 5.92
N GLN A 108 -34.04 -5.59 6.62
CA GLN A 108 -34.35 -6.94 6.17
C GLN A 108 -35.37 -6.92 5.05
N GLU A 109 -36.46 -6.16 5.20
CA GLU A 109 -37.54 -6.07 4.22
C GLU A 109 -37.07 -5.51 2.87
N VAL A 110 -36.19 -4.50 2.89
CA VAL A 110 -35.69 -3.86 1.66
C VAL A 110 -34.65 -4.68 0.91
N CYS A 111 -34.14 -5.76 1.52
CA CYS A 111 -33.08 -6.56 0.93
C CYS A 111 -33.61 -7.47 -0.20
N PRO A 112 -33.26 -7.23 -1.48
CA PRO A 112 -33.83 -7.99 -2.61
C PRO A 112 -33.32 -9.43 -2.66
N ARG A 113 -32.24 -9.74 -1.93
CA ARG A 113 -31.63 -11.07 -1.87
C ARG A 113 -31.88 -11.80 -0.55
N GLY A 114 -32.66 -11.20 0.37
CA GLY A 114 -32.88 -11.78 1.69
C GLY A 114 -31.57 -11.98 2.50
N ALA A 115 -30.53 -11.21 2.20
CA ALA A 115 -29.21 -11.37 2.81
C ALA A 115 -29.15 -10.89 4.27
N ILE A 116 -30.23 -10.32 4.83
CA ILE A 116 -30.22 -9.77 6.19
C ILE A 116 -31.14 -10.60 7.09
N SER A 117 -30.59 -11.06 8.19
CA SER A 117 -31.29 -11.74 9.27
C SER A 117 -31.13 -10.97 10.59
N ILE A 118 -32.08 -11.16 11.50
CA ILE A 118 -31.99 -10.59 12.84
C ILE A 118 -31.61 -11.72 13.81
N VAL A 119 -30.47 -11.61 14.44
CA VAL A 119 -29.94 -12.57 15.39
C VAL A 119 -29.60 -11.85 16.68
N ASN A 120 -30.09 -12.32 17.82
CA ASN A 120 -29.82 -11.72 19.13
C ASN A 120 -30.08 -10.21 19.17
N HIS A 121 -31.23 -9.76 18.67
CA HIS A 121 -31.60 -8.33 18.57
C HIS A 121 -30.61 -7.46 17.76
N ARG A 122 -29.89 -8.05 16.82
CA ARG A 122 -28.99 -7.33 15.93
C ARG A 122 -29.15 -7.83 14.50
N ALA A 123 -29.10 -6.93 13.53
CA ALA A 123 -29.06 -7.30 12.13
C ALA A 123 -27.72 -7.95 11.79
N TYR A 124 -27.74 -8.98 11.00
CA TYR A 124 -26.60 -9.68 10.43
C TYR A 124 -26.74 -9.68 8.91
N ILE A 125 -25.66 -9.36 8.20
CA ILE A 125 -25.62 -9.39 6.74
C ILE A 125 -24.82 -10.61 6.30
N ASN A 126 -25.49 -11.55 5.61
CA ASN A 126 -24.79 -12.64 4.94
C ASN A 126 -24.09 -12.09 3.70
N GLN A 127 -22.76 -12.06 3.74
CA GLN A 127 -21.94 -11.45 2.70
C GLN A 127 -21.93 -12.26 1.39
N GLU A 128 -22.19 -13.56 1.45
CA GLU A 128 -22.28 -14.42 0.25
C GLU A 128 -23.54 -14.12 -0.58
N LEU A 129 -24.63 -13.74 0.10
CA LEU A 129 -25.88 -13.35 -0.54
C LEU A 129 -25.94 -11.87 -0.89
N CYS A 130 -25.10 -11.05 -0.27
CA CYS A 130 -25.11 -9.60 -0.39
C CYS A 130 -24.62 -9.16 -1.77
N ILE A 131 -25.44 -8.42 -2.51
CA ILE A 131 -25.10 -7.82 -3.80
C ILE A 131 -24.60 -6.37 -3.67
N GLU A 132 -24.28 -5.93 -2.47
CA GLU A 132 -23.71 -4.61 -2.17
C GLU A 132 -24.52 -3.40 -2.70
N CYS A 133 -25.85 -3.51 -2.80
CA CYS A 133 -26.71 -2.47 -3.38
C CYS A 133 -26.96 -1.26 -2.45
N GLY A 134 -26.61 -1.33 -1.17
CA GLY A 134 -26.72 -0.22 -0.21
C GLY A 134 -28.12 0.13 0.28
N ARG A 135 -29.19 -0.54 -0.17
CA ARG A 135 -30.59 -0.22 0.22
C ARG A 135 -30.79 -0.30 1.74
N CYS A 136 -30.21 -1.30 2.39
CA CYS A 136 -30.31 -1.50 3.84
C CYS A 136 -29.70 -0.33 4.63
N LYS A 137 -28.59 0.24 4.14
CA LYS A 137 -27.97 1.44 4.72
C LYS A 137 -28.90 2.64 4.64
N ALA A 138 -29.54 2.84 3.48
CA ALA A 138 -30.40 4.00 3.23
C ALA A 138 -31.65 4.02 4.12
N VAL A 139 -32.20 2.85 4.49
CA VAL A 139 -33.45 2.76 5.29
C VAL A 139 -33.21 2.60 6.79
N CYS A 140 -31.99 2.45 7.23
CA CYS A 140 -31.68 2.26 8.66
C CYS A 140 -31.87 3.58 9.42
N PRO A 141 -32.87 3.69 10.35
CA PRO A 141 -33.13 4.94 11.07
C PRO A 141 -32.02 5.29 12.07
N PHE A 142 -31.20 4.32 12.46
CA PHE A 142 -30.10 4.52 13.41
C PHE A 142 -28.74 4.70 12.73
N GLY A 143 -28.68 4.67 11.39
CA GLY A 143 -27.40 4.71 10.66
C GLY A 143 -26.45 3.56 11.02
N ALA A 144 -27.00 2.45 11.53
CA ALA A 144 -26.22 1.33 12.07
C ALA A 144 -25.55 0.47 10.99
N ILE A 145 -25.89 0.66 9.71
CA ILE A 145 -25.25 -0.05 8.60
C ILE A 145 -24.28 0.89 7.92
N SER A 146 -22.98 0.62 8.11
CA SER A 146 -21.89 1.41 7.57
C SER A 146 -21.38 0.82 6.26
N GLU A 147 -21.04 1.70 5.32
CA GLU A 147 -20.33 1.33 4.10
C GLU A 147 -18.84 1.46 4.34
N VAL A 148 -18.13 0.35 4.22
CA VAL A 148 -16.69 0.27 4.39
C VAL A 148 -16.03 0.16 3.02
N MET A 149 -15.61 1.30 2.47
CA MET A 149 -14.88 1.32 1.20
C MET A 149 -13.38 1.30 1.48
N ARG A 150 -12.66 0.46 0.75
CA ARG A 150 -11.20 0.40 0.88
C ARG A 150 -10.57 1.75 0.54
N PRO A 151 -9.57 2.21 1.30
CA PRO A 151 -8.96 3.53 1.09
C PRO A 151 -8.45 3.75 -0.34
N CYS A 152 -7.85 2.72 -0.95
CA CYS A 152 -7.35 2.79 -2.32
C CYS A 152 -8.46 3.01 -3.37
N MET A 153 -9.62 2.37 -3.20
CA MET A 153 -10.77 2.58 -4.08
C MET A 153 -11.39 3.97 -3.88
N ARG A 154 -11.53 4.38 -2.62
CA ARG A 154 -12.11 5.69 -2.27
C ARG A 154 -11.26 6.84 -2.77
N SER A 155 -9.93 6.70 -2.79
CA SER A 155 -9.00 7.75 -3.21
C SER A 155 -8.84 7.84 -4.74
N CYS A 156 -9.31 6.84 -5.49
CA CYS A 156 -9.13 6.81 -6.93
C CYS A 156 -10.20 7.62 -7.65
N ALA A 157 -9.86 8.84 -8.05
CA ALA A 157 -10.79 9.76 -8.71
C ALA A 157 -11.34 9.23 -10.05
N VAL A 158 -10.56 8.39 -10.75
CA VAL A 158 -10.93 7.82 -12.05
C VAL A 158 -11.51 6.40 -11.96
N GLY A 159 -11.65 5.85 -10.73
CA GLY A 159 -12.18 4.51 -10.52
C GLY A 159 -11.35 3.38 -11.15
N ALA A 160 -10.04 3.57 -11.27
CA ALA A 160 -9.13 2.57 -11.83
C ALA A 160 -8.81 1.41 -10.88
N VAL A 161 -9.07 1.56 -9.56
CA VAL A 161 -8.82 0.49 -8.58
C VAL A 161 -10.07 -0.36 -8.43
N LYS A 162 -9.94 -1.64 -8.71
CA LYS A 162 -11.01 -2.65 -8.58
C LYS A 162 -10.55 -3.78 -7.68
N MET A 163 -11.44 -4.72 -7.37
CA MET A 163 -11.13 -5.98 -6.70
C MET A 163 -11.27 -7.13 -7.68
N ASP A 164 -10.35 -8.09 -7.58
CA ASP A 164 -10.45 -9.38 -8.27
C ASP A 164 -11.38 -10.37 -7.52
N GLU A 165 -11.48 -11.59 -8.03
CA GLU A 165 -12.26 -12.68 -7.43
C GLU A 165 -11.73 -13.09 -6.04
N ASN A 166 -10.43 -12.93 -5.80
CA ASN A 166 -9.77 -13.19 -4.52
C ASN A 166 -9.83 -11.99 -3.57
N ARG A 167 -10.59 -10.95 -3.95
CA ARG A 167 -10.73 -9.70 -3.20
C ARG A 167 -9.40 -8.96 -2.98
N LYS A 168 -8.45 -9.14 -3.92
CA LYS A 168 -7.22 -8.34 -4.01
C LYS A 168 -7.47 -7.10 -4.86
N ALA A 169 -6.70 -6.05 -4.60
CA ALA A 169 -6.78 -4.85 -5.43
C ALA A 169 -6.13 -5.09 -6.80
N VAL A 170 -6.81 -4.68 -7.85
CA VAL A 170 -6.29 -4.70 -9.23
C VAL A 170 -6.40 -3.30 -9.82
N ILE A 171 -5.39 -2.90 -10.57
CA ILE A 171 -5.34 -1.61 -11.24
C ILE A 171 -5.73 -1.76 -12.72
N ASP A 172 -6.77 -1.08 -13.11
CA ASP A 172 -7.14 -0.90 -14.51
C ASP A 172 -6.19 0.15 -15.12
N HIS A 173 -5.14 -0.32 -15.79
CA HIS A 173 -4.07 0.56 -16.28
C HIS A 173 -4.52 1.46 -17.43
N ASP A 174 -5.57 1.10 -18.16
CA ASP A 174 -6.13 1.94 -19.24
C ASP A 174 -6.83 3.19 -18.67
N LYS A 175 -7.31 3.10 -17.42
CA LYS A 175 -7.93 4.21 -16.71
C LYS A 175 -6.98 4.93 -15.76
N CYS A 176 -5.89 4.28 -15.36
CA CYS A 176 -4.99 4.79 -14.36
C CYS A 176 -4.18 5.98 -14.88
N ILE A 177 -4.30 7.13 -14.21
CA ILE A 177 -3.54 8.34 -14.53
C ILE A 177 -2.24 8.45 -13.73
N SER A 178 -1.82 7.39 -13.05
CA SER A 178 -0.56 7.31 -12.28
C SER A 178 -0.36 8.41 -11.21
N CYS A 179 -1.44 8.95 -10.64
CA CYS A 179 -1.40 10.06 -9.68
C CYS A 179 -0.87 9.68 -8.29
N GLY A 180 -0.74 8.38 -7.96
CA GLY A 180 -0.20 7.89 -6.68
C GLY A 180 -1.14 7.98 -5.47
N ALA A 181 -2.36 8.51 -5.60
CA ALA A 181 -3.28 8.67 -4.46
C ALA A 181 -3.59 7.34 -3.75
N CYS A 182 -3.76 6.25 -4.49
CA CYS A 182 -3.98 4.91 -3.93
C CYS A 182 -2.74 4.35 -3.20
N VAL A 183 -1.53 4.70 -3.64
CA VAL A 183 -0.27 4.34 -2.97
C VAL A 183 -0.20 5.01 -1.61
N HIS A 184 -0.46 6.31 -1.55
CA HIS A 184 -0.43 7.10 -0.32
C HIS A 184 -1.50 6.66 0.68
N GLN A 185 -2.71 6.34 0.20
CA GLN A 185 -3.84 5.98 1.06
C GLN A 185 -3.86 4.52 1.51
N CYS A 186 -3.01 3.65 0.96
CA CYS A 186 -2.98 2.24 1.36
C CYS A 186 -2.30 2.06 2.74
N PRO A 187 -3.04 1.72 3.81
CA PRO A 187 -2.47 1.64 5.15
C PRO A 187 -1.53 0.43 5.33
N PHE A 188 -1.65 -0.56 4.44
CA PHE A 188 -0.82 -1.76 4.46
C PHE A 188 0.36 -1.68 3.49
N GLY A 189 0.43 -0.60 2.69
CA GLY A 189 1.46 -0.42 1.68
C GLY A 189 1.43 -1.49 0.59
N ALA A 190 0.27 -2.09 0.34
CA ALA A 190 0.11 -3.10 -0.72
C ALA A 190 0.17 -2.49 -2.12
N ILE A 191 -0.24 -1.23 -2.28
CA ILE A 191 -0.10 -0.53 -3.54
C ILE A 191 1.21 0.25 -3.52
N VAL A 192 2.02 0.05 -4.54
CA VAL A 192 3.37 0.59 -4.65
C VAL A 192 3.60 1.25 -6.00
N ASP A 193 4.49 2.22 -6.03
CA ASP A 193 5.00 2.84 -7.25
C ASP A 193 6.21 2.08 -7.80
N LYS A 194 6.40 2.15 -9.10
CA LYS A 194 7.56 1.59 -9.80
C LYS A 194 8.84 2.21 -9.24
N SER A 195 9.79 1.36 -8.88
CA SER A 195 11.08 1.81 -8.37
C SER A 195 12.06 2.10 -9.51
N PHE A 196 12.75 3.23 -9.42
CA PHE A 196 13.86 3.61 -10.31
C PHE A 196 15.21 3.62 -9.57
N VAL A 197 15.26 3.07 -8.36
CA VAL A 197 16.47 3.07 -7.52
C VAL A 197 17.63 2.43 -8.23
N MET A 198 17.48 1.24 -8.84
CA MET A 198 18.55 0.59 -9.57
C MET A 198 19.06 1.39 -10.78
N ASN A 199 18.15 2.10 -11.47
CA ASN A 199 18.52 2.98 -12.56
C ASN A 199 19.41 4.13 -12.08
N VAL A 200 19.02 4.78 -10.97
CA VAL A 200 19.78 5.87 -10.36
C VAL A 200 21.14 5.37 -9.84
N LEU A 201 21.17 4.24 -9.12
CA LEU A 201 22.41 3.67 -8.59
C LEU A 201 23.42 3.34 -9.72
N ASN A 202 22.95 2.73 -10.81
CA ASN A 202 23.78 2.44 -11.97
C ASN A 202 24.29 3.73 -12.65
N LEU A 203 23.43 4.75 -12.76
CA LEU A 203 23.78 6.04 -13.34
C LEU A 203 24.87 6.72 -12.50
N LEU A 204 24.74 6.73 -11.18
CA LEU A 204 25.75 7.28 -10.25
C LEU A 204 27.05 6.51 -10.33
N ARG A 205 27.02 5.18 -10.28
CA ARG A 205 28.21 4.32 -10.37
C ARG A 205 28.97 4.53 -11.68
N ASN A 206 28.25 4.58 -12.82
CA ASN A 206 28.88 4.73 -14.14
C ASN A 206 29.39 6.14 -14.41
N SER A 207 28.95 7.14 -13.64
CA SER A 207 29.50 8.50 -13.73
C SER A 207 30.92 8.64 -13.19
N PHE A 208 31.40 7.66 -12.40
CA PHE A 208 32.70 7.69 -11.72
C PHE A 208 32.95 9.03 -11.00
N ASN A 209 32.06 9.40 -10.10
CA ASN A 209 32.09 10.70 -9.40
C ASN A 209 32.08 11.90 -10.35
N ASN A 210 31.21 11.88 -11.36
CA ASN A 210 31.07 12.92 -12.37
C ASN A 210 32.31 13.14 -13.27
N THR A 211 33.19 12.14 -13.39
CA THR A 211 34.36 12.21 -14.28
C THR A 211 34.04 11.79 -15.71
N THR A 212 33.22 10.74 -15.88
CA THR A 212 32.82 10.26 -17.22
C THR A 212 31.71 11.13 -17.81
N TYR A 213 30.72 11.47 -16.99
CA TYR A 213 29.62 12.40 -17.32
C TYR A 213 29.06 13.02 -16.05
N HIS A 214 28.47 14.21 -16.18
CA HIS A 214 27.86 14.87 -15.03
C HIS A 214 26.43 14.40 -14.79
N VAL A 215 26.10 14.06 -13.54
CA VAL A 215 24.75 13.72 -13.10
C VAL A 215 24.11 14.94 -12.47
N TYR A 216 22.91 15.28 -12.92
CA TYR A 216 22.12 16.41 -12.40
C TYR A 216 20.82 15.90 -11.83
N ALA A 217 20.44 16.36 -10.64
CA ALA A 217 19.14 16.10 -10.04
C ALA A 217 18.20 17.29 -10.26
N VAL A 218 17.03 17.04 -10.87
CA VAL A 218 15.94 18.01 -10.93
C VAL A 218 15.00 17.74 -9.75
N VAL A 219 14.90 18.70 -8.85
CA VAL A 219 14.17 18.56 -7.59
C VAL A 219 12.94 19.46 -7.61
N SER A 220 11.76 18.88 -7.31
CA SER A 220 10.53 19.65 -7.17
C SER A 220 10.59 20.61 -5.98
N PRO A 221 10.05 21.84 -6.09
CA PRO A 221 9.92 22.75 -4.94
C PRO A 221 9.20 22.13 -3.73
N ALA A 222 8.33 21.17 -3.95
CA ALA A 222 7.63 20.42 -2.88
C ALA A 222 8.57 19.66 -1.93
N VAL A 223 9.83 19.43 -2.29
CA VAL A 223 10.82 18.82 -1.40
C VAL A 223 11.02 19.63 -0.11
N ALA A 224 10.81 20.94 -0.15
CA ALA A 224 10.96 21.81 1.00
C ALA A 224 9.98 21.49 2.16
N SER A 225 8.82 20.94 1.84
CA SER A 225 7.79 20.56 2.83
C SER A 225 7.86 19.11 3.29
N GLN A 226 8.77 18.31 2.75
CA GLN A 226 8.86 16.87 3.07
C GLN A 226 9.77 16.55 4.26
N PHE A 227 10.57 17.52 4.71
CA PHE A 227 11.53 17.33 5.78
C PHE A 227 11.29 18.36 6.90
N ASP A 228 10.46 17.99 7.86
CA ASP A 228 10.17 18.87 9.01
C ASP A 228 11.43 19.18 9.81
N GLY A 229 11.64 20.49 10.08
CA GLY A 229 12.78 20.97 10.86
C GLY A 229 14.13 20.98 10.15
N VAL A 230 14.19 20.62 8.86
CA VAL A 230 15.42 20.65 8.04
C VAL A 230 15.38 21.83 7.08
N LYS A 231 16.46 22.60 7.04
CA LYS A 231 16.59 23.69 6.05
C LYS A 231 16.77 23.14 4.65
N VAL A 232 16.12 23.73 3.66
CA VAL A 232 16.19 23.30 2.25
C VAL A 232 17.64 23.17 1.76
N GLY A 233 18.55 24.05 2.19
CA GLY A 233 19.98 23.96 1.87
C GLY A 233 20.65 22.69 2.38
N GLN A 234 20.22 22.15 3.53
CA GLN A 234 20.72 20.88 4.07
C GLN A 234 20.21 19.69 3.25
N VAL A 235 18.96 19.76 2.76
CA VAL A 235 18.41 18.73 1.85
C VAL A 235 19.22 18.69 0.55
N PHE A 236 19.53 19.84 -0.04
CA PHE A 236 20.36 19.90 -1.25
C PHE A 236 21.81 19.46 -1.01
N ALA A 237 22.36 19.72 0.18
CA ALA A 237 23.69 19.20 0.53
C ALA A 237 23.68 17.66 0.59
N GLY A 238 22.69 17.07 1.25
CA GLY A 238 22.56 15.61 1.32
C GLY A 238 22.24 14.93 -0.03
N ILE A 239 21.66 15.65 -1.00
CA ILE A 239 21.47 15.11 -2.37
C ILE A 239 22.79 15.11 -3.15
N LYS A 240 23.73 16.01 -2.82
CA LYS A 240 25.02 16.12 -3.49
C LYS A 240 26.07 15.13 -2.97
N GLU A 241 25.94 14.68 -1.72
CA GLU A 241 26.78 13.64 -1.13
C GLU A 241 26.42 12.23 -1.68
#